data_a2ee97725a502f9a97f5626e036c71af
#
_entry.id   a2ee97725a502f9a97f5626e036c71af
#
_cell.length_a   1.000
_cell.length_b   1.000
_cell.length_c   1.000
_cell.angle_alpha   90.00
_cell.angle_beta   90.00
_cell.angle_gamma   90.00
#
_symmetry.space_group_name_H-M   'P 1'
#
loop_
_entity.id
_entity.type
_entity.pdbx_description
1 polymer ?
#
loop_
_entity_poly.entity_id
_entity_poly.type
_entity_poly.pdbx_seq_one_letter_code
_entity_poly.pdbx_strand_id
1 'polypeptide(L)'
;MLYFSTRNSNEKVTASQAISHGLAPDGGLYVPESLPQLTLEDIKALGKENYKERALKIMKPFLDEFTEPELKTMIARAYGDNFDSDSAAPVHFLDDNTAVLELSLIHI
;
A
#
# COMPACT_ATOMS: atom_id res chain seq x y z
N MET A 1 9.97 -4.13 10.18
CA MET A 1 8.56 -3.83 10.57
C MET A 1 7.86 -5.14 10.92
N LEU A 2 7.28 -5.23 12.11
CA LEU A 2 6.47 -6.37 12.50
C LEU A 2 4.99 -5.99 12.55
N TYR A 3 4.14 -6.99 12.47
CA TYR A 3 2.68 -6.85 12.43
C TYR A 3 2.06 -7.70 13.53
N PHE A 4 0.96 -7.24 14.08
CA PHE A 4 0.19 -7.99 15.07
C PHE A 4 -1.32 -7.90 14.77
N SER A 5 -2.07 -8.85 15.35
CA SER A 5 -3.52 -8.84 15.21
C SER A 5 -4.16 -7.71 16.03
N THR A 6 -5.19 -7.08 15.50
CA THR A 6 -6.03 -6.12 16.25
C THR A 6 -6.67 -6.72 17.50
N ARG A 7 -6.72 -8.04 17.62
CA ARG A 7 -7.27 -8.79 18.78
C ARG A 7 -6.21 -9.31 19.72
N ASN A 8 -4.96 -9.48 19.25
CA ASN A 8 -3.86 -9.97 20.07
C ASN A 8 -2.54 -9.31 19.63
N SER A 9 -2.01 -8.42 20.45
CA SER A 9 -0.74 -7.71 20.18
C SER A 9 0.51 -8.46 20.62
N ASN A 10 0.36 -9.61 21.30
CA ASN A 10 1.52 -10.35 21.83
C ASN A 10 2.22 -11.18 20.76
N GLU A 11 1.48 -11.64 19.76
CA GLU A 11 2.04 -12.41 18.66
C GLU A 11 2.34 -11.50 17.49
N LYS A 12 3.61 -11.49 17.09
CA LYS A 12 4.09 -10.65 15.98
C LYS A 12 4.51 -11.54 14.81
N VAL A 13 4.20 -11.09 13.62
CA VAL A 13 4.55 -11.73 12.35
C VAL A 13 5.27 -10.76 11.44
N THR A 14 5.97 -11.27 10.43
CA THR A 14 6.57 -10.44 9.38
C THR A 14 5.51 -9.97 8.38
N ALA A 15 5.85 -9.01 7.52
CA ALA A 15 4.94 -8.53 6.48
C ALA A 15 4.54 -9.67 5.53
N SER A 16 5.48 -10.49 5.08
CA SER A 16 5.20 -11.64 4.20
C SER A 16 4.28 -12.67 4.84
N GLN A 17 4.45 -12.94 6.13
CA GLN A 17 3.56 -13.83 6.88
C GLN A 17 2.15 -13.24 6.99
N ALA A 18 2.03 -11.95 7.33
CA ALA A 18 0.74 -11.26 7.41
C ALA A 18 0.00 -11.28 6.07
N ILE A 19 0.70 -11.00 4.97
CA ILE A 19 0.13 -11.03 3.61
C ILE A 19 -0.31 -12.45 3.24
N SER A 20 0.51 -13.46 3.54
CA SER A 20 0.21 -14.85 3.22
C SER A 20 -0.98 -15.40 4.01
N HIS A 21 -1.15 -15.00 5.27
CA HIS A 21 -2.27 -15.42 6.11
C HIS A 21 -3.58 -14.69 5.73
N GLY A 22 -3.49 -13.42 5.33
CA GLY A 22 -4.66 -12.55 5.13
C GLY A 22 -5.26 -12.10 6.44
N LEU A 23 -6.13 -12.90 7.06
CA LEU A 23 -6.64 -12.66 8.41
C LEU A 23 -5.77 -13.35 9.46
N ALA A 24 -5.69 -12.75 10.64
CA ALA A 24 -5.02 -13.39 11.77
C ALA A 24 -5.83 -14.60 12.27
N PRO A 25 -5.17 -15.63 12.87
CA PRO A 25 -5.87 -16.83 13.34
C PRO A 25 -6.98 -16.57 14.36
N ASP A 26 -6.91 -15.46 15.08
CA ASP A 26 -7.93 -15.00 16.04
C ASP A 26 -9.09 -14.21 15.40
N GLY A 27 -9.08 -14.08 14.07
CA GLY A 27 -10.07 -13.34 13.30
C GLY A 27 -9.86 -11.82 13.29
N GLY A 28 -8.73 -11.33 13.82
CA GLY A 28 -8.33 -9.93 13.75
C GLY A 28 -7.68 -9.57 12.41
N LEU A 29 -7.47 -8.29 12.21
CA LEU A 29 -6.70 -7.74 11.09
C LEU A 29 -5.25 -7.55 11.51
N TYR A 30 -4.31 -7.77 10.59
CA TYR A 30 -2.93 -7.42 10.84
C TYR A 30 -2.71 -5.92 10.67
N VAL A 31 -2.08 -5.31 11.68
CA VAL A 31 -1.68 -3.91 11.68
C VAL A 31 -0.19 -3.79 11.99
N PRO A 32 0.51 -2.80 11.44
CA PRO A 32 1.94 -2.61 11.73
C PRO A 32 2.14 -2.19 13.19
N GLU A 33 3.24 -2.60 13.79
CA GLU A 33 3.59 -2.26 15.17
C GLU A 33 3.86 -0.76 15.38
N SER A 34 4.20 -0.05 14.31
CA SER A 34 4.37 1.40 14.30
C SER A 34 4.05 1.97 12.92
N LEU A 35 3.63 3.23 12.89
CA LEU A 35 3.42 3.96 11.63
C LEU A 35 4.68 4.76 11.29
N PRO A 36 5.30 4.51 10.12
CA PRO A 36 6.40 5.32 9.63
C PRO A 36 5.99 6.79 9.53
N GLN A 37 6.87 7.69 9.95
CA GLN A 37 6.62 9.11 9.89
C GLN A 37 7.20 9.69 8.60
N LEU A 38 6.39 10.46 7.89
CA LEU A 38 6.82 11.26 6.74
C LEU A 38 6.85 12.74 7.15
N THR A 39 7.92 13.41 6.81
CA THR A 39 8.01 14.85 6.98
C THR A 39 7.24 15.59 5.88
N LEU A 40 6.95 16.87 6.10
CA LEU A 40 6.34 17.70 5.04
C LEU A 40 7.24 17.80 3.79
N GLU A 41 8.55 17.75 3.97
CA GLU A 41 9.53 17.76 2.88
C GLU A 41 9.47 16.45 2.07
N ASP A 42 9.35 15.31 2.75
CA ASP A 42 9.15 14.02 2.08
C ASP A 42 7.87 14.03 1.23
N ILE A 43 6.77 14.55 1.78
CA ILE A 43 5.50 14.66 1.06
C ILE A 43 5.62 15.56 -0.18
N LYS A 44 6.31 16.70 -0.04
CA LYS A 44 6.57 17.60 -1.17
C LYS A 44 7.45 16.93 -2.25
N ALA A 45 8.44 16.15 -1.83
CA ALA A 45 9.30 15.41 -2.75
C ALA A 45 8.51 14.35 -3.53
N LEU A 46 7.59 13.63 -2.88
CA LEU A 46 6.70 12.66 -3.53
C LEU A 46 5.84 13.30 -4.64
N GLY A 47 5.50 14.59 -4.52
CA GLY A 47 4.75 15.31 -5.55
C GLY A 47 5.45 15.39 -6.91
N LYS A 48 6.77 15.25 -6.95
CA LYS A 48 7.59 15.30 -8.17
C LYS A 48 7.82 13.93 -8.82
N GLU A 49 7.37 12.87 -8.18
CA GLU A 49 7.61 11.48 -8.59
C GLU A 49 6.40 10.89 -9.29
N ASN A 50 6.64 9.86 -10.12
CA ASN A 50 5.56 9.08 -10.70
C ASN A 50 4.92 8.16 -9.66
N TYR A 51 3.80 7.54 -10.02
CA TYR A 51 3.03 6.70 -9.10
C TYR A 51 3.83 5.51 -8.53
N LYS A 52 4.63 4.83 -9.36
CA LYS A 52 5.43 3.67 -8.95
C LYS A 52 6.56 4.06 -7.98
N GLU A 53 7.16 5.21 -8.21
CA GLU A 53 8.20 5.78 -7.31
C GLU A 53 7.61 6.17 -5.95
N ARG A 54 6.43 6.82 -5.96
CA ARG A 54 5.69 7.12 -4.73
C ARG A 54 5.32 5.85 -3.96
N ALA A 55 4.79 4.84 -4.68
CA ALA A 55 4.45 3.56 -4.09
C ALA A 55 5.67 2.91 -3.42
N LEU A 56 6.82 2.90 -4.07
CA LEU A 56 8.06 2.36 -3.50
C LEU A 56 8.43 3.05 -2.19
N LYS A 57 8.44 4.38 -2.17
CA LYS A 57 8.83 5.15 -0.97
C LYS A 57 7.86 4.96 0.19
N ILE A 58 6.56 4.91 -0.11
CA ILE A 58 5.52 4.72 0.92
C ILE A 58 5.51 3.28 1.44
N MET A 59 5.66 2.29 0.57
CA MET A 59 5.57 0.87 0.95
C MET A 59 6.84 0.33 1.59
N LYS A 60 8.02 0.85 1.24
CA LYS A 60 9.31 0.35 1.71
C LYS A 60 9.43 0.25 3.24
N PRO A 61 9.03 1.24 4.05
CA PRO A 61 9.08 1.13 5.50
C PRO A 61 8.18 0.04 6.09
N PHE A 62 7.10 -0.30 5.41
CA PHE A 62 6.16 -1.36 5.82
C PHE A 62 6.62 -2.76 5.39
N LEU A 63 7.41 -2.84 4.33
CA LEU A 63 7.87 -4.08 3.68
C LEU A 63 9.40 -4.16 3.71
N ASP A 64 10.01 -3.82 4.85
CA ASP A 64 11.45 -3.70 5.03
C ASP A 64 12.21 -5.05 4.97
N GLU A 65 11.50 -6.17 5.00
CA GLU A 65 12.09 -7.50 4.76
C GLU A 65 12.44 -7.74 3.28
N PHE A 66 11.85 -6.97 2.35
CA PHE A 66 12.14 -7.05 0.93
C PHE A 66 13.21 -6.03 0.52
N THR A 67 14.09 -6.45 -0.37
CA THR A 67 15.07 -5.53 -0.96
C THR A 67 14.39 -4.53 -1.90
N GLU A 68 15.03 -3.40 -2.14
CA GLU A 68 14.48 -2.38 -3.03
C GLU A 68 14.27 -2.88 -4.48
N PRO A 69 15.17 -3.68 -5.08
CA PRO A 69 14.91 -4.28 -6.39
C PRO A 69 13.70 -5.21 -6.43
N GLU A 70 13.48 -6.00 -5.38
CA GLU A 70 12.30 -6.87 -5.25
C GLU A 70 11.02 -6.04 -5.19
N LEU A 71 10.99 -5.01 -4.34
CA LEU A 71 9.83 -4.10 -4.23
C LEU A 71 9.56 -3.39 -5.56
N LYS A 72 10.59 -2.89 -6.25
CA LYS A 72 10.42 -2.29 -7.58
C LYS A 72 9.79 -3.25 -8.57
N THR A 73 10.22 -4.51 -8.57
CA THR A 73 9.67 -5.55 -9.45
C THR A 73 8.20 -5.84 -9.11
N MET A 74 7.88 -5.98 -7.84
CA MET A 74 6.50 -6.20 -7.37
C MET A 74 5.58 -5.02 -7.74
N ILE A 75 6.03 -3.79 -7.50
CA ILE A 75 5.31 -2.57 -7.82
C ILE A 75 5.10 -2.43 -9.33
N ALA A 76 6.15 -2.72 -10.13
CA ALA A 76 6.04 -2.66 -11.57
C ALA A 76 4.98 -3.64 -12.13
N ARG A 77 4.87 -4.83 -11.54
CA ARG A 77 3.85 -5.82 -11.89
C ARG A 77 2.46 -5.43 -11.40
N ALA A 78 2.35 -4.94 -10.15
CA ALA A 78 1.07 -4.57 -9.54
C ALA A 78 0.43 -3.34 -10.23
N TYR A 79 1.25 -2.37 -10.62
CA TYR A 79 0.82 -1.12 -11.26
C TYR A 79 1.27 -1.04 -12.73
N GLY A 80 1.22 -2.16 -13.43
CA GLY A 80 1.46 -2.27 -14.88
C GLY A 80 0.17 -2.11 -15.68
N ASP A 81 -0.04 -3.01 -16.61
CA ASP A 81 -1.20 -3.00 -17.53
C ASP A 81 -2.48 -3.61 -16.90
N ASN A 82 -2.52 -3.69 -15.56
CA ASN A 82 -3.63 -4.33 -14.82
C ASN A 82 -4.83 -3.38 -14.59
N PHE A 83 -4.74 -2.15 -15.06
CA PHE A 83 -5.78 -1.13 -14.90
C PHE A 83 -6.41 -0.80 -16.24
N ASP A 84 -7.73 -0.61 -16.27
CA ASP A 84 -8.47 -0.18 -17.47
C ASP A 84 -8.20 1.29 -17.86
N SER A 85 -7.47 2.02 -17.03
CA SER A 85 -7.14 3.43 -17.18
C SER A 85 -5.64 3.65 -16.95
N ASP A 86 -5.08 4.66 -17.59
CA ASP A 86 -3.70 5.10 -17.36
C ASP A 86 -3.47 5.61 -15.91
N SER A 87 -4.56 5.90 -15.19
CA SER A 87 -4.54 6.29 -13.79
C SER A 87 -4.88 5.09 -12.90
N ALA A 88 -4.04 4.82 -11.87
CA ALA A 88 -4.31 3.79 -10.86
C ALA A 88 -5.51 4.14 -9.96
N ALA A 89 -5.92 5.39 -9.89
CA ALA A 89 -7.06 5.87 -9.12
C ALA A 89 -7.74 7.02 -9.91
N PRO A 90 -8.57 6.69 -10.92
CA PRO A 90 -9.24 7.70 -11.71
C PRO A 90 -10.31 8.43 -10.89
N VAL A 91 -10.51 9.71 -11.20
CA VAL A 91 -11.56 10.55 -10.62
C VAL A 91 -12.63 10.76 -11.67
N HIS A 92 -13.87 10.41 -11.33
CA HIS A 92 -15.04 10.66 -12.17
C HIS A 92 -15.94 11.71 -11.53
N PHE A 93 -16.22 12.79 -12.27
CA PHE A 93 -17.14 13.82 -11.82
C PHE A 93 -18.58 13.41 -12.16
N LEU A 94 -19.44 13.40 -11.15
CA LEU A 94 -20.87 13.15 -11.31
C LEU A 94 -21.61 14.46 -11.64
N ASP A 95 -21.16 15.55 -11.05
CA ASP A 95 -21.62 16.93 -11.27
C ASP A 95 -20.49 17.91 -10.89
N ASP A 96 -20.77 19.22 -10.93
CA ASP A 96 -19.76 20.27 -10.66
C ASP A 96 -19.20 20.25 -9.23
N ASN A 97 -19.88 19.61 -8.28
CA ASN A 97 -19.53 19.61 -6.87
C ASN A 97 -19.23 18.21 -6.32
N THR A 98 -19.46 17.15 -7.11
CA THR A 98 -19.37 15.77 -6.64
C THR A 98 -18.44 14.97 -7.54
N ALA A 99 -17.43 14.33 -6.93
CA ALA A 99 -16.53 13.45 -7.64
C ALA A 99 -16.41 12.10 -6.93
N VAL A 100 -16.22 11.03 -7.69
CA VAL A 100 -15.95 9.69 -7.21
C VAL A 100 -14.50 9.34 -7.53
N LEU A 101 -13.72 9.03 -6.51
CA LEU A 101 -12.37 8.48 -6.64
C LEU A 101 -12.47 6.96 -6.61
N GLU A 102 -12.12 6.31 -7.71
CA GLU A 102 -12.11 4.85 -7.80
C GLU A 102 -10.83 4.28 -7.18
N LEU A 103 -10.95 3.70 -5.98
CA LEU A 103 -9.82 3.13 -5.23
C LEU A 103 -9.76 1.62 -5.30
N SER A 104 -10.82 0.95 -5.73
CA SER A 104 -10.88 -0.50 -5.82
C SER A 104 -11.07 -0.92 -7.27
N LEU A 105 -10.02 -1.46 -7.86
CA LEU A 105 -10.08 -2.10 -9.17
C LEU A 105 -10.05 -3.60 -8.94
N ILE A 106 -11.23 -4.19 -8.88
CA ILE A 106 -11.35 -5.66 -8.87
C ILE A 106 -11.56 -6.07 -10.31
N HIS A 107 -10.48 -6.53 -10.93
CA HIS A 107 -10.61 -7.35 -12.14
C HIS A 107 -11.00 -8.74 -11.71
N ILE A 108 -12.19 -9.06 -12.04
CA ILE A 108 -12.66 -10.45 -11.99
C ILE A 108 -12.40 -11.09 -13.34
#